data_b9aa249c289a35ad331bef93ecf79511
#
_entry.id   b9aa249c289a35ad331bef93ecf79511
#
_cell.length_a   1.000
_cell.length_b   1.000
_cell.length_c   1.000
_cell.angle_alpha   90.00
_cell.angle_beta   90.00
_cell.angle_gamma   90.00
#
_symmetry.space_group_name_H-M   'P 1'
#
loop_
_entity.id
_entity.type
_entity.pdbx_description
1 polymer ?
#
loop_
_entity_poly.entity_id
_entity_poly.type
_entity_poly.pdbx_seq_one_letter_code
_entity_poly.pdbx_strand_id
1 'polypeptide(L)'
;GRKGNDRIKICEDTDGDGKADKFTVFAEGFNIPTSMTFARGGVILAHAPDFLFLKDTDGDDKADVREVLFTGFGAGDTHAGPSNLRYGLDNWIYGTVGYSRFNGEVNGERHNFGSGTFRFKPDGSKMEFLHQYNNNTWGIGLNEQGDVFGSTANNNPSFFGGVPSRVHDGQRRMTAKMIASSPRFFPITPNVRQVDAFNAY
;
A
#
# COMPACT_ATOMS: atom_id res chain seq x y z
N GLY A 1 -9.61 -12.68 16.54
CA GLY A 1 -8.49 -11.72 16.63
C GLY A 1 -8.76 -10.70 17.72
N ARG A 2 -7.73 -10.10 18.30
CA ARG A 2 -7.92 -8.99 19.24
C ARG A 2 -8.58 -7.84 18.47
N LYS A 3 -9.59 -7.24 19.08
CA LYS A 3 -10.24 -6.04 18.55
C LYS A 3 -9.20 -4.91 18.57
N GLY A 4 -8.85 -4.35 17.41
CA GLY A 4 -7.92 -3.24 17.33
C GLY A 4 -8.55 -1.95 17.86
N ASN A 5 -7.72 -1.00 18.21
CA ASN A 5 -8.14 0.31 18.71
C ASN A 5 -7.50 1.45 17.90
N ASP A 6 -7.02 1.14 16.70
CA ASP A 6 -6.45 2.13 15.81
C ASP A 6 -7.54 3.01 15.20
N ARG A 7 -7.16 4.24 14.88
CA ARG A 7 -8.08 5.26 14.38
C ARG A 7 -7.43 6.15 13.33
N ILE A 8 -8.26 6.69 12.46
CA ILE A 8 -7.90 7.76 11.53
C ILE A 8 -8.35 9.07 12.16
N LYS A 9 -7.49 10.08 12.14
CA LYS A 9 -7.79 11.41 12.64
C LYS A 9 -7.58 12.45 11.55
N ILE A 10 -8.44 13.46 11.57
CA ILE A 10 -8.22 14.73 10.91
C ILE A 10 -7.48 15.62 11.89
N CYS A 11 -6.37 16.20 11.45
CA CYS A 11 -5.55 17.11 12.25
C CYS A 11 -5.52 18.46 11.52
N GLU A 12 -6.01 19.50 12.16
CA GLU A 12 -6.17 20.82 11.58
C GLU A 12 -5.29 21.82 12.34
N ASP A 13 -4.63 22.69 11.61
CA ASP A 13 -3.96 23.87 12.11
C ASP A 13 -4.92 25.06 11.90
N THR A 14 -5.61 25.50 12.95
CA THR A 14 -6.69 26.49 12.83
C THR A 14 -6.19 27.92 12.97
N ASP A 15 -4.98 28.14 13.49
CA ASP A 15 -4.39 29.46 13.67
C ASP A 15 -3.21 29.77 12.71
N GLY A 16 -2.76 28.76 11.93
CA GLY A 16 -1.73 28.92 10.90
C GLY A 16 -0.31 28.95 11.44
N ASP A 17 -0.05 28.43 12.64
CA ASP A 17 1.27 28.42 13.25
C ASP A 17 2.15 27.23 12.80
N GLY A 18 1.61 26.34 11.96
CA GLY A 18 2.29 25.14 11.45
C GLY A 18 2.15 23.93 12.37
N LYS A 19 1.29 23.97 13.38
CA LYS A 19 0.98 22.88 14.28
C LYS A 19 -0.51 22.61 14.32
N ALA A 20 -0.89 21.34 14.30
CA ALA A 20 -2.28 20.99 14.44
C ALA A 20 -2.75 21.22 15.88
N ASP A 21 -3.85 21.96 16.03
CA ASP A 21 -4.48 22.30 17.30
C ASP A 21 -5.91 21.77 17.44
N LYS A 22 -6.53 21.32 16.36
CA LYS A 22 -7.84 20.65 16.36
C LYS A 22 -7.71 19.21 15.84
N PHE A 23 -8.34 18.27 16.55
CA PHE A 23 -8.25 16.84 16.24
C PHE A 23 -9.64 16.21 16.23
N THR A 24 -10.05 15.68 15.09
CA THR A 24 -11.31 14.95 14.96
C THR A 24 -11.02 13.48 14.66
N VAL A 25 -11.70 12.55 15.34
CA VAL A 25 -11.64 11.12 15.01
C VAL A 25 -12.58 10.87 13.83
N PHE A 26 -12.00 10.69 12.66
CA PHE A 26 -12.72 10.42 11.41
C PHE A 26 -13.32 9.01 11.40
N ALA A 27 -12.55 8.01 11.79
CA ALA A 27 -12.99 6.63 11.89
C ALA A 27 -12.11 5.84 12.88
N GLU A 28 -12.68 4.82 13.53
CA GLU A 28 -11.97 4.02 14.54
C GLU A 28 -12.35 2.54 14.51
N GLY A 29 -11.73 1.76 15.40
CA GLY A 29 -11.96 0.31 15.51
C GLY A 29 -11.20 -0.49 14.49
N PHE A 30 -10.06 0.00 14.02
CA PHE A 30 -9.16 -0.70 13.10
C PHE A 30 -8.11 -1.50 13.87
N ASN A 31 -7.55 -2.49 13.19
CA ASN A 31 -6.44 -3.29 13.69
C ASN A 31 -5.32 -3.26 12.64
N ILE A 32 -4.29 -2.47 12.91
CA ILE A 32 -3.11 -2.29 12.07
C ILE A 32 -3.48 -1.88 10.63
N PRO A 33 -4.10 -0.72 10.41
CA PRO A 33 -4.22 -0.14 9.07
C PRO A 33 -2.83 0.28 8.59
N THR A 34 -2.44 -0.18 7.40
CA THR A 34 -1.06 -0.08 6.93
C THR A 34 -0.84 1.01 5.90
N SER A 35 -1.88 1.46 5.24
CA SER A 35 -1.81 2.54 4.25
C SER A 35 -3.20 3.10 3.94
N MET A 36 -3.23 4.35 3.48
CA MET A 36 -4.46 4.97 2.99
C MET A 36 -4.20 5.89 1.80
N THR A 37 -5.23 6.16 1.03
CA THR A 37 -5.22 7.16 -0.05
C THR A 37 -6.59 7.80 -0.20
N PHE A 38 -6.62 9.06 -0.66
CA PHE A 38 -7.89 9.74 -0.95
C PHE A 38 -8.43 9.30 -2.31
N ALA A 39 -9.71 8.99 -2.37
CA ALA A 39 -10.43 8.64 -3.58
C ALA A 39 -11.94 8.82 -3.41
N ARG A 40 -12.68 9.10 -4.47
CA ARG A 40 -14.15 9.15 -4.49
C ARG A 40 -14.76 10.12 -3.47
N GLY A 41 -14.00 11.16 -3.05
CA GLY A 41 -14.43 12.07 -1.98
C GLY A 41 -14.42 11.46 -0.59
N GLY A 42 -13.59 10.45 -0.37
CA GLY A 42 -13.38 9.78 0.91
C GLY A 42 -11.98 9.18 0.98
N VAL A 43 -11.80 8.16 1.80
CA VAL A 43 -10.53 7.50 2.07
C VAL A 43 -10.64 6.01 1.76
N ILE A 44 -9.68 5.47 1.00
CA ILE A 44 -9.48 4.03 0.88
C ILE A 44 -8.37 3.61 1.84
N LEU A 45 -8.67 2.62 2.67
CA LEU A 45 -7.82 2.14 3.74
C LEU A 45 -7.41 0.69 3.48
N ALA A 46 -6.10 0.43 3.48
CA ALA A 46 -5.56 -0.92 3.54
C ALA A 46 -5.61 -1.42 5.00
N HIS A 47 -6.51 -2.34 5.26
CA HIS A 47 -6.78 -2.90 6.58
C HIS A 47 -6.94 -4.43 6.45
N ALA A 48 -5.83 -5.16 6.31
CA ALA A 48 -5.86 -6.61 6.07
C ALA A 48 -6.79 -7.35 7.06
N PRO A 49 -7.64 -8.27 6.56
CA PRO A 49 -7.68 -8.80 5.20
C PRO A 49 -8.41 -7.91 4.19
N ASP A 50 -9.05 -6.83 4.61
CA ASP A 50 -9.98 -6.01 3.84
C ASP A 50 -9.33 -4.74 3.31
N PHE A 51 -9.83 -4.25 2.19
CA PHE A 51 -9.72 -2.86 1.77
C PHE A 51 -11.05 -2.18 2.00
N LEU A 52 -11.02 -1.06 2.71
CA LEU A 52 -12.21 -0.33 3.12
C LEU A 52 -12.29 1.01 2.40
N PHE A 53 -13.49 1.39 2.00
CA PHE A 53 -13.80 2.75 1.62
C PHE A 53 -14.57 3.42 2.76
N LEU A 54 -14.12 4.59 3.17
CA LEU A 54 -14.66 5.40 4.25
C LEU A 54 -15.01 6.77 3.71
N LYS A 55 -16.18 7.28 4.03
CA LYS A 55 -16.60 8.61 3.59
C LYS A 55 -17.49 9.26 4.65
N ASP A 56 -17.30 10.56 4.80
CA ASP A 56 -18.23 11.48 5.45
C ASP A 56 -19.20 12.01 4.39
N THR A 57 -20.50 11.90 4.59
CA THR A 57 -21.54 12.35 3.65
C THR A 57 -22.34 13.52 4.18
N ASP A 58 -22.30 13.84 5.47
CA ASP A 58 -23.04 14.93 6.09
C ASP A 58 -22.16 16.11 6.54
N GLY A 59 -20.84 15.97 6.49
CA GLY A 59 -19.88 17.05 6.73
C GLY A 59 -19.55 17.27 8.20
N ASP A 60 -19.71 16.24 9.05
CA ASP A 60 -19.37 16.31 10.48
C ASP A 60 -17.93 15.88 10.80
N ASP A 61 -17.11 15.64 9.76
CA ASP A 61 -15.73 15.15 9.83
C ASP A 61 -15.61 13.71 10.36
N LYS A 62 -16.70 12.91 10.31
CA LYS A 62 -16.70 11.49 10.68
C LYS A 62 -17.22 10.64 9.53
N ALA A 63 -16.63 9.45 9.40
CA ALA A 63 -17.06 8.50 8.37
C ALA A 63 -18.39 7.85 8.77
N ASP A 64 -19.45 8.14 8.04
CA ASP A 64 -20.77 7.50 8.11
C ASP A 64 -20.94 6.38 7.07
N VAL A 65 -20.08 6.36 6.02
CA VAL A 65 -19.96 5.24 5.09
C VAL A 65 -18.74 4.41 5.40
N ARG A 66 -18.94 3.09 5.52
CA ARG A 66 -17.88 2.09 5.67
C ARG A 66 -18.20 0.89 4.80
N GLU A 67 -17.53 0.78 3.66
CA GLU A 67 -17.74 -0.24 2.64
C GLU A 67 -16.49 -1.12 2.51
N VAL A 68 -16.65 -2.44 2.42
CA VAL A 68 -15.58 -3.36 2.06
C VAL A 68 -15.51 -3.41 0.52
N LEU A 69 -14.42 -2.91 -0.05
CA LEU A 69 -14.21 -2.96 -1.50
C LEU A 69 -13.87 -4.37 -1.97
N PHE A 70 -12.98 -5.03 -1.26
CA PHE A 70 -12.59 -6.43 -1.48
C PHE A 70 -11.83 -6.96 -0.27
N THR A 71 -11.72 -8.29 -0.17
CA THR A 71 -11.01 -9.00 0.91
C THR A 71 -10.11 -10.08 0.34
N GLY A 72 -9.01 -10.41 1.04
CA GLY A 72 -8.11 -11.49 0.62
C GLY A 72 -6.64 -11.27 0.93
N PHE A 73 -6.25 -10.15 1.51
CA PHE A 73 -4.88 -9.95 1.99
C PHE A 73 -4.62 -10.75 3.27
N GLY A 74 -3.45 -11.39 3.35
CA GLY A 74 -3.04 -12.08 4.57
C GLY A 74 -2.80 -11.09 5.72
N ALA A 75 -3.14 -11.51 6.94
CA ALA A 75 -2.99 -10.74 8.17
C ALA A 75 -2.03 -11.41 9.19
N GLY A 76 -1.28 -12.43 8.77
CA GLY A 76 -0.39 -13.19 9.65
C GLY A 76 0.95 -12.51 9.94
N ASP A 77 1.42 -11.70 9.02
CA ASP A 77 2.65 -10.92 9.15
C ASP A 77 2.33 -9.43 9.01
N THR A 78 2.44 -8.70 10.12
CA THR A 78 2.09 -7.28 10.21
C THR A 78 3.05 -6.37 9.44
N HIS A 79 4.26 -6.86 9.11
CA HIS A 79 5.27 -6.11 8.37
C HIS A 79 5.27 -6.42 6.87
N ALA A 80 4.40 -7.30 6.41
CA ALA A 80 4.40 -7.77 5.01
C ALA A 80 3.02 -7.65 4.34
N GLY A 81 2.14 -6.87 4.93
CA GLY A 81 0.79 -6.59 4.43
C GLY A 81 0.78 -5.67 3.21
N PRO A 82 -0.43 -5.34 2.72
CA PRO A 82 -0.60 -4.35 1.67
C PRO A 82 -0.20 -2.96 2.18
N SER A 83 0.48 -2.17 1.35
CA SER A 83 1.00 -0.86 1.76
C SER A 83 1.22 0.09 0.58
N ASN A 84 1.66 1.31 0.89
CA ASN A 84 2.09 2.31 -0.10
C ASN A 84 1.04 2.64 -1.16
N LEU A 85 -0.21 2.82 -0.76
CA LEU A 85 -1.27 3.20 -1.69
C LEU A 85 -0.99 4.56 -2.32
N ARG A 86 -1.05 4.63 -3.67
CA ARG A 86 -0.86 5.84 -4.45
C ARG A 86 -1.88 5.92 -5.56
N TYR A 87 -2.51 7.08 -5.70
CA TYR A 87 -3.39 7.37 -6.82
C TYR A 87 -2.54 7.68 -8.06
N GLY A 88 -2.69 6.89 -9.12
CA GLY A 88 -1.98 7.07 -10.39
C GLY A 88 -2.69 8.04 -11.33
N LEU A 89 -1.96 8.55 -12.32
CA LEU A 89 -2.48 9.46 -13.35
C LEU A 89 -3.49 8.79 -14.31
N ASP A 90 -3.56 7.47 -14.30
CA ASP A 90 -4.45 6.64 -15.10
C ASP A 90 -5.76 6.27 -14.40
N ASN A 91 -6.06 6.91 -13.27
CA ASN A 91 -7.21 6.63 -12.42
C ASN A 91 -7.24 5.19 -11.85
N TRP A 92 -6.08 4.66 -11.55
CA TRP A 92 -5.91 3.46 -10.76
C TRP A 92 -5.20 3.80 -9.44
N ILE A 93 -5.47 3.02 -8.41
CA ILE A 93 -4.72 3.06 -7.16
C ILE A 93 -3.71 1.94 -7.20
N TYR A 94 -2.45 2.29 -7.00
CA TYR A 94 -1.32 1.38 -6.94
C TYR A 94 -0.98 1.07 -5.50
N GLY A 95 -0.47 -0.14 -5.26
CA GLY A 95 -0.01 -0.56 -3.95
C GLY A 95 1.04 -1.66 -4.03
N THR A 96 1.62 -1.96 -2.90
CA THR A 96 2.56 -3.07 -2.72
C THR A 96 2.00 -4.08 -1.74
N VAL A 97 2.43 -5.32 -1.87
CA VAL A 97 2.22 -6.37 -0.87
C VAL A 97 3.49 -7.18 -0.71
N GLY A 98 3.83 -7.48 0.54
CA GLY A 98 4.95 -8.34 0.88
C GLY A 98 4.55 -9.82 0.99
N TYR A 99 5.09 -10.51 1.97
CA TYR A 99 4.88 -11.96 2.16
C TYR A 99 3.44 -12.34 2.52
N SER A 100 2.63 -11.39 2.98
CA SER A 100 1.22 -11.65 3.35
C SER A 100 0.35 -12.04 2.17
N ARG A 101 0.76 -11.72 0.93
CA ARG A 101 0.06 -12.14 -0.30
C ARG A 101 -1.37 -11.63 -0.41
N PHE A 102 -1.98 -11.89 -1.55
CA PHE A 102 -3.41 -11.78 -1.80
C PHE A 102 -3.97 -13.10 -2.31
N ASN A 103 -5.10 -13.53 -1.77
CA ASN A 103 -5.87 -14.67 -2.24
C ASN A 103 -7.35 -14.41 -2.00
N GLY A 104 -8.02 -13.86 -2.99
CA GLY A 104 -9.40 -13.42 -2.89
C GLY A 104 -10.09 -13.26 -4.23
N GLU A 105 -11.29 -12.74 -4.18
CA GLU A 105 -12.10 -12.43 -5.34
C GLU A 105 -12.37 -10.92 -5.38
N VAL A 106 -12.28 -10.33 -6.56
CA VAL A 106 -12.58 -8.93 -6.82
C VAL A 106 -13.58 -8.89 -7.98
N ASN A 107 -14.79 -8.47 -7.70
CA ASN A 107 -15.89 -8.39 -8.67
C ASN A 107 -16.05 -9.67 -9.52
N GLY A 108 -16.04 -10.85 -8.87
CA GLY A 108 -16.23 -12.15 -9.53
C GLY A 108 -14.96 -12.74 -10.16
N GLU A 109 -13.86 -12.01 -10.19
CA GLU A 109 -12.58 -12.49 -10.70
C GLU A 109 -11.66 -12.96 -9.56
N ARG A 110 -11.16 -14.19 -9.66
CA ARG A 110 -10.24 -14.77 -8.67
C ARG A 110 -8.81 -14.30 -8.89
N HIS A 111 -8.19 -13.77 -7.85
CA HIS A 111 -6.79 -13.36 -7.84
C HIS A 111 -6.01 -14.12 -6.77
N ASN A 112 -4.78 -14.54 -7.12
CA ASN A 112 -3.83 -15.15 -6.18
C ASN A 112 -2.42 -14.74 -6.56
N PHE A 113 -1.79 -13.86 -5.76
CA PHE A 113 -0.45 -13.37 -6.01
C PHE A 113 0.37 -13.17 -4.73
N GLY A 114 1.69 -13.19 -4.88
CA GLY A 114 2.65 -13.00 -3.80
C GLY A 114 3.19 -11.57 -3.72
N SER A 115 4.42 -11.47 -3.23
CA SER A 115 5.12 -10.19 -3.06
C SER A 115 5.28 -9.44 -4.37
N GLY A 116 4.94 -8.17 -4.38
CA GLY A 116 5.04 -7.35 -5.58
C GLY A 116 4.17 -6.10 -5.56
N THR A 117 3.91 -5.59 -6.75
CA THR A 117 3.04 -4.44 -6.98
C THR A 117 1.72 -4.86 -7.61
N PHE A 118 0.66 -4.25 -7.18
CA PHE A 118 -0.68 -4.40 -7.74
C PHE A 118 -1.33 -3.03 -7.94
N ARG A 119 -2.43 -3.01 -8.69
CA ARG A 119 -3.30 -1.84 -8.79
C ARG A 119 -4.76 -2.27 -8.82
N PHE A 120 -5.64 -1.35 -8.46
CA PHE A 120 -7.08 -1.59 -8.47
C PHE A 120 -7.84 -0.31 -8.81
N LYS A 121 -9.08 -0.46 -9.26
CA LYS A 121 -9.97 0.68 -9.49
C LYS A 121 -10.48 1.23 -8.15
N PRO A 122 -10.63 2.56 -8.00
CA PRO A 122 -11.08 3.17 -6.74
C PRO A 122 -12.44 2.67 -6.22
N ASP A 123 -13.28 2.15 -7.11
CA ASP A 123 -14.57 1.56 -6.77
C ASP A 123 -14.51 0.06 -6.45
N GLY A 124 -13.32 -0.54 -6.44
CA GLY A 124 -13.14 -1.97 -6.20
C GLY A 124 -13.56 -2.88 -7.36
N SER A 125 -13.95 -2.30 -8.52
CA SER A 125 -14.49 -3.08 -9.64
C SER A 125 -13.46 -3.94 -10.37
N LYS A 126 -12.18 -3.64 -10.24
CA LYS A 126 -11.12 -4.38 -10.92
C LYS A 126 -9.80 -4.32 -10.15
N MET A 127 -9.06 -5.42 -10.19
CA MET A 127 -7.69 -5.52 -9.67
C MET A 127 -6.76 -6.11 -10.71
N GLU A 128 -5.49 -5.70 -10.71
CA GLU A 128 -4.43 -6.28 -11.53
C GLU A 128 -3.15 -6.44 -10.71
N PHE A 129 -2.56 -7.63 -10.74
CA PHE A 129 -1.20 -7.82 -10.26
C PHE A 129 -0.22 -7.43 -11.38
N LEU A 130 0.70 -6.53 -11.07
CA LEU A 130 1.58 -5.94 -12.07
C LEU A 130 2.93 -6.65 -12.15
N HIS A 131 3.67 -6.66 -11.05
CA HIS A 131 5.06 -7.13 -11.05
C HIS A 131 5.35 -7.92 -9.79
N GLN A 132 5.99 -9.06 -9.96
CA GLN A 132 6.48 -9.87 -8.85
C GLN A 132 7.90 -9.45 -8.47
N TYR A 133 8.15 -9.26 -7.19
CA TYR A 133 9.49 -9.07 -6.64
C TYR A 133 9.92 -10.32 -5.85
N ASN A 134 11.22 -10.41 -5.63
CA ASN A 134 11.83 -11.61 -5.02
C ASN A 134 11.81 -11.60 -3.48
N ASN A 135 11.32 -10.54 -2.87
CA ASN A 135 11.37 -10.36 -1.43
C ASN A 135 10.20 -9.50 -0.93
N ASN A 136 10.16 -9.21 0.37
CA ASN A 136 9.15 -8.40 1.02
C ASN A 136 9.07 -6.99 0.41
N THR A 137 8.01 -6.71 -0.33
CA THR A 137 7.88 -5.48 -1.11
C THR A 137 7.37 -4.35 -0.23
N TRP A 138 8.09 -3.23 -0.24
CA TRP A 138 7.78 -2.07 0.60
C TRP A 138 7.68 -0.74 -0.15
N GLY A 139 8.39 -0.58 -1.24
CA GLY A 139 8.41 0.68 -1.97
C GLY A 139 7.72 0.61 -3.31
N ILE A 140 7.00 1.67 -3.68
CA ILE A 140 6.49 1.90 -5.02
C ILE A 140 6.68 3.36 -5.43
N GLY A 141 7.09 3.58 -6.67
CA GLY A 141 7.15 4.87 -7.32
C GLY A 141 6.61 4.77 -8.73
N LEU A 142 6.08 5.87 -9.22
CA LEU A 142 5.63 6.03 -10.59
C LEU A 142 6.36 7.24 -11.20
N ASN A 143 6.80 7.12 -12.45
CA ASN A 143 7.27 8.28 -13.21
C ASN A 143 6.12 8.92 -14.01
N GLU A 144 6.40 9.98 -14.73
CA GLU A 144 5.43 10.71 -15.55
C GLU A 144 4.87 9.87 -16.72
N GLN A 145 5.62 8.86 -17.16
CA GLN A 145 5.21 7.93 -18.22
C GLN A 145 4.34 6.78 -17.69
N GLY A 146 4.16 6.68 -16.35
CA GLY A 146 3.41 5.61 -15.71
C GLY A 146 4.20 4.32 -15.51
N ASP A 147 5.53 4.37 -15.67
CA ASP A 147 6.39 3.24 -15.33
C ASP A 147 6.41 3.01 -13.82
N VAL A 148 6.40 1.74 -13.44
CA VAL A 148 6.37 1.33 -12.03
C VAL A 148 7.76 0.96 -11.56
N PHE A 149 8.18 1.57 -10.46
CA PHE A 149 9.40 1.23 -9.74
C PHE A 149 9.04 0.70 -8.36
N GLY A 150 9.82 -0.21 -7.85
CA GLY A 150 9.60 -0.78 -6.53
C GLY A 150 10.88 -1.11 -5.80
N SER A 151 10.73 -1.39 -4.51
CA SER A 151 11.83 -1.85 -3.67
C SER A 151 11.36 -2.90 -2.66
N THR A 152 12.31 -3.63 -2.09
CA THR A 152 12.04 -4.62 -1.07
C THR A 152 12.75 -4.28 0.24
N ALA A 153 12.20 -4.73 1.37
CA ALA A 153 12.76 -4.42 2.69
C ALA A 153 14.14 -5.04 2.89
N ASN A 154 14.32 -6.29 2.53
CA ASN A 154 15.59 -6.98 2.74
C ASN A 154 16.51 -6.78 1.53
N ASN A 155 17.78 -6.46 1.81
CA ASN A 155 18.80 -6.18 0.79
C ASN A 155 18.51 -4.98 -0.11
N ASN A 156 17.44 -4.27 0.14
CA ASN A 156 17.01 -3.03 -0.51
C ASN A 156 17.29 -2.95 -2.03
N PRO A 157 17.02 -3.96 -2.82
CA PRO A 157 17.14 -3.83 -4.25
C PRO A 157 16.03 -2.91 -4.79
N SER A 158 16.37 -2.07 -5.74
CA SER A 158 15.41 -1.29 -6.49
C SER A 158 15.09 -2.01 -7.79
N PHE A 159 13.81 -2.04 -8.14
CA PHE A 159 13.30 -2.74 -9.31
C PHE A 159 12.64 -1.78 -10.29
N PHE A 160 12.80 -2.07 -11.57
CA PHE A 160 11.98 -1.54 -12.65
C PHE A 160 10.94 -2.60 -13.02
N GLY A 161 9.67 -2.25 -12.95
CA GLY A 161 8.57 -3.17 -13.23
C GLY A 161 8.56 -3.70 -14.65
N GLY A 162 8.79 -2.83 -15.61
CA GLY A 162 8.80 -3.19 -17.03
C GLY A 162 7.43 -3.71 -17.50
N VAL A 163 7.40 -4.86 -18.15
CA VAL A 163 6.17 -5.44 -18.70
C VAL A 163 5.32 -6.06 -17.59
N PRO A 164 4.05 -5.65 -17.43
CA PRO A 164 3.17 -6.17 -16.39
C PRO A 164 2.85 -7.66 -16.55
N SER A 165 2.60 -8.33 -15.43
CA SER A 165 2.33 -9.79 -15.37
C SER A 165 1.19 -10.26 -16.28
N ARG A 166 0.16 -9.42 -16.51
CA ARG A 166 -0.96 -9.74 -17.41
C ARG A 166 -0.55 -10.00 -18.87
N VAL A 167 0.62 -9.51 -19.29
CA VAL A 167 1.15 -9.69 -20.66
C VAL A 167 1.90 -11.01 -20.79
N HIS A 168 2.19 -11.68 -19.67
CA HIS A 168 2.98 -12.92 -19.61
C HIS A 168 2.11 -14.15 -19.32
N ASP A 169 0.81 -14.08 -19.52
CA ASP A 169 -0.11 -15.19 -19.27
C ASP A 169 0.36 -16.46 -19.98
N GLY A 170 0.64 -17.50 -19.18
CA GLY A 170 1.11 -18.80 -19.68
C GLY A 170 2.64 -18.95 -19.82
N GLN A 171 3.43 -17.91 -19.60
CA GLN A 171 4.89 -18.00 -19.60
C GLN A 171 5.47 -17.99 -18.16
N ARG A 172 6.73 -18.43 -18.01
CA ARG A 172 7.42 -18.36 -16.72
C ARG A 172 7.30 -16.94 -16.17
N ARG A 173 6.88 -16.81 -14.92
CA ARG A 173 6.78 -15.54 -14.20
C ARG A 173 8.09 -14.76 -14.37
N MET A 174 8.02 -13.68 -15.12
CA MET A 174 9.13 -12.75 -15.20
C MET A 174 9.09 -11.89 -13.94
N THR A 175 10.14 -11.98 -13.14
CA THR A 175 10.35 -11.04 -12.04
C THR A 175 10.74 -9.68 -12.61
N ALA A 176 10.31 -8.63 -11.94
CA ALA A 176 10.74 -7.27 -12.27
C ALA A 176 12.27 -7.19 -12.29
N LYS A 177 12.81 -6.44 -13.24
CA LYS A 177 14.26 -6.29 -13.39
C LYS A 177 14.83 -5.49 -12.23
N MET A 178 15.75 -6.07 -11.49
CA MET A 178 16.53 -5.34 -10.50
C MET A 178 17.46 -4.34 -11.21
N ILE A 179 17.34 -3.05 -10.87
CA ILE A 179 18.14 -1.97 -11.45
C ILE A 179 19.27 -1.51 -10.53
N ALA A 180 19.11 -1.72 -9.23
CA ALA A 180 20.16 -1.43 -8.26
C ALA A 180 20.09 -2.45 -7.13
N SER A 181 21.25 -2.92 -6.71
CA SER A 181 21.45 -3.65 -5.48
C SER A 181 22.39 -2.80 -4.63
N SER A 182 21.89 -2.20 -3.57
CA SER A 182 22.75 -1.51 -2.61
C SER A 182 22.75 -2.31 -1.31
N PRO A 183 23.68 -3.24 -1.15
CA PRO A 183 23.83 -3.93 0.12
C PRO A 183 24.43 -3.02 1.21
N ARG A 184 24.78 -1.79 0.86
CA ARG A 184 25.44 -0.86 1.78
C ARG A 184 24.77 0.50 1.71
N PHE A 185 24.16 0.90 2.80
CA PHE A 185 23.75 2.27 3.00
C PHE A 185 24.96 3.10 3.38
N PHE A 186 25.13 4.22 2.70
CA PHE A 186 26.04 5.26 3.22
C PHE A 186 25.36 5.86 4.45
N PRO A 187 26.00 5.86 5.62
CA PRO A 187 25.44 6.50 6.79
C PRO A 187 25.24 7.99 6.48
N ILE A 188 24.03 8.45 6.66
CA ILE A 188 23.65 9.86 6.48
C ILE A 188 24.38 10.72 7.51
N THR A 189 24.80 10.11 8.61
CA THR A 189 25.61 10.77 9.66
C THR A 189 26.92 10.00 9.87
N PRO A 190 28.05 10.70 10.00
CA PRO A 190 29.40 10.08 10.05
C PRO A 190 29.65 9.11 11.20
N ASN A 191 28.79 9.11 12.22
CA ASN A 191 29.00 8.35 13.46
C ASN A 191 27.96 7.27 13.70
N VAL A 192 27.04 7.03 12.77
CA VAL A 192 26.08 5.92 12.89
C VAL A 192 26.72 4.69 12.26
N ARG A 193 26.96 3.66 13.08
CA ARG A 193 27.26 2.33 12.55
C ARG A 193 26.19 1.99 11.53
N GLN A 194 26.59 1.35 10.44
CA GLN A 194 25.66 0.77 9.49
C GLN A 194 24.67 -0.10 10.28
N VAL A 195 23.52 0.46 10.59
CA VAL A 195 22.36 -0.30 11.01
C VAL A 195 21.74 -0.75 9.71
N ASP A 196 21.33 -2.00 9.63
CA ASP A 196 20.37 -2.40 8.62
C ASP A 196 19.08 -1.61 8.88
N ALA A 197 19.06 -0.36 8.43
CA ALA A 197 17.99 0.59 8.67
C ALA A 197 16.65 0.08 8.08
N PHE A 198 16.70 -0.98 7.30
CA PHE A 198 15.56 -1.64 6.70
C PHE A 198 15.05 -2.84 7.48
N ASN A 199 15.72 -3.25 8.53
CA ASN A 199 15.19 -4.16 9.54
C ASN A 199 14.64 -3.40 10.76
N ALA A 200 14.71 -2.07 10.77
CA ALA A 200 14.00 -1.25 11.74
C ALA A 200 12.58 -1.02 11.24
N TYR A 201 11.70 -1.86 11.67
CA TYR A 201 10.26 -1.79 11.47
C TYR A 201 9.62 -0.87 12.49
#